data_ac060d8c2db926e2c7a0c3aee3f34dbd
#
_entry.id   ac060d8c2db926e2c7a0c3aee3f34dbd
#
_cell.length_a   1.000
_cell.length_b   1.000
_cell.length_c   1.000
_cell.angle_alpha   90.00
_cell.angle_beta   90.00
_cell.angle_gamma   90.00
#
_symmetry.space_group_name_H-M   'P 1'
#
loop_
_entity.id
_entity.type
_entity.pdbx_description
1 polymer ?
#
loop_
_entity_poly.entity_id
_entity_poly.type
_entity_poly.pdbx_seq_one_letter_code
_entity_poly.pdbx_strand_id
1 'polypeptide(L)'
;MHHAERASTGMGPPQGGPISMQRWSPEIIRYLYTAADHSRYYQDLAWQLGAFLRPEDRVCDAGCGLGLLSRALLPYCAHVTAVDRSPAAVAALRARGEDPKLSALTGDIRELPPRQPYDAMVFCLFGGTEETLAIAARQCGGTALVVRRDFRRHQFSSGVRMAGHTAADMERELQRRGLTYTARRFTLEFGQPFLSLDDARAFFRLYSRDGAVPSRQELARRLELSAWADYPLYLPNPKPLCLLAIPAAQLREEMYG
;
A
#
# COMPACT_ATOMS: atom_id res chain seq x y z
N MET A 1 -47.43 -11.70 34.74
CA MET A 1 -47.30 -11.40 33.31
C MET A 1 -46.13 -10.46 33.12
N HIS A 2 -44.96 -11.00 32.79
CA HIS A 2 -43.81 -10.22 32.40
C HIS A 2 -43.29 -10.78 31.10
N HIS A 3 -43.47 -10.02 30.01
CA HIS A 3 -42.85 -10.26 28.71
C HIS A 3 -41.40 -9.74 28.75
N ALA A 4 -40.46 -10.65 28.60
CA ALA A 4 -39.07 -10.34 28.36
C ALA A 4 -38.86 -10.19 26.86
N GLU A 5 -38.62 -8.99 26.37
CA GLU A 5 -38.15 -8.71 25.02
C GLU A 5 -36.70 -9.16 24.89
N ARG A 6 -36.47 -10.06 23.96
CA ARG A 6 -35.13 -10.45 23.51
C ARG A 6 -34.65 -9.43 22.47
N ALA A 7 -33.70 -8.62 22.83
CA ALA A 7 -32.97 -7.79 21.91
C ALA A 7 -32.02 -8.67 21.07
N SER A 8 -32.37 -8.88 19.80
CA SER A 8 -31.52 -9.50 18.79
C SER A 8 -30.53 -8.47 18.29
N THR A 9 -29.29 -8.54 18.76
CA THR A 9 -28.17 -7.79 18.16
C THR A 9 -27.67 -8.56 16.95
N GLY A 10 -28.25 -8.27 15.80
CA GLY A 10 -27.74 -8.72 14.52
C GLY A 10 -26.47 -7.96 14.16
N MET A 11 -25.31 -8.56 14.44
CA MET A 11 -24.06 -8.14 13.82
C MET A 11 -24.08 -8.61 12.36
N GLY A 12 -24.33 -7.69 11.44
CA GLY A 12 -24.13 -7.91 10.01
C GLY A 12 -22.67 -8.24 9.71
N PRO A 13 -22.37 -8.93 8.60
CA PRO A 13 -21.01 -9.28 8.24
C PRO A 13 -20.19 -8.02 8.06
N PRO A 14 -18.88 -8.00 8.44
CA PRO A 14 -18.03 -6.83 8.34
C PRO A 14 -17.93 -6.41 6.88
N GLN A 15 -18.38 -5.21 6.59
CA GLN A 15 -18.26 -4.59 5.28
C GLN A 15 -16.78 -4.47 4.93
N GLY A 16 -16.37 -5.03 3.79
CA GLY A 16 -15.01 -5.05 3.30
C GLY A 16 -14.49 -3.66 2.98
N GLY A 17 -13.99 -2.97 4.00
CA GLY A 17 -13.18 -1.77 3.82
C GLY A 17 -11.83 -2.13 3.20
N PRO A 18 -11.13 -1.14 2.60
CA PRO A 18 -9.76 -1.33 2.10
C PRO A 18 -8.88 -1.85 3.25
N ILE A 19 -7.70 -2.39 2.92
CA ILE A 19 -6.67 -2.96 3.82
C ILE A 19 -6.30 -2.02 5.01
N SER A 20 -7.02 -0.96 5.23
CA SER A 20 -6.80 0.18 6.11
C SER A 20 -6.82 -0.12 7.61
N MET A 21 -7.03 -1.36 8.04
CA MET A 21 -6.84 -1.78 9.42
C MET A 21 -6.23 -3.18 9.48
N GLN A 22 -5.25 -3.45 8.64
CA GLN A 22 -4.38 -4.57 8.87
C GLN A 22 -3.68 -4.32 10.20
N ARG A 23 -4.09 -5.03 11.25
CA ARG A 23 -3.34 -5.04 12.49
C ARG A 23 -1.98 -5.61 12.15
N TRP A 24 -0.94 -4.82 12.25
CA TRP A 24 0.43 -5.23 12.02
C TRP A 24 0.83 -6.24 13.09
N SER A 25 0.35 -7.49 12.95
CA SER A 25 0.80 -8.57 13.82
C SER A 25 2.23 -8.99 13.44
N PRO A 26 2.99 -9.59 14.37
CA PRO A 26 4.32 -10.10 14.07
C PRO A 26 4.35 -11.04 12.84
N GLU A 27 3.33 -11.86 12.66
CA GLU A 27 3.23 -12.79 11.54
C GLU A 27 3.05 -12.05 10.21
N ILE A 28 2.20 -11.01 10.16
CA ILE A 28 2.00 -10.19 8.96
C ILE A 28 3.28 -9.44 8.61
N ILE A 29 3.97 -8.87 9.60
CA ILE A 29 5.25 -8.20 9.42
C ILE A 29 6.29 -9.19 8.86
N ARG A 30 6.37 -10.40 9.44
CA ARG A 30 7.28 -11.45 8.95
C ARG A 30 7.03 -11.77 7.48
N TYR A 31 5.80 -12.08 7.09
CA TYR A 31 5.49 -12.41 5.70
C TYR A 31 5.85 -11.26 4.75
N LEU A 32 5.54 -10.03 5.14
CA LEU A 32 5.82 -8.88 4.28
C LEU A 32 7.32 -8.63 4.12
N TYR A 33 8.10 -8.79 5.20
CA TYR A 33 9.56 -8.70 5.14
C TYR A 33 10.15 -9.85 4.32
N THR A 34 9.70 -11.09 4.53
CA THR A 34 10.14 -12.23 3.73
C THR A 34 9.90 -12.00 2.24
N ALA A 35 8.71 -11.51 1.85
CA ALA A 35 8.42 -11.19 0.46
C ALA A 35 9.31 -10.07 -0.08
N ALA A 36 9.55 -9.02 0.72
CA ALA A 36 10.37 -7.89 0.31
C ALA A 36 11.86 -8.24 0.17
N ASP A 37 12.38 -9.03 1.11
CA ASP A 37 13.80 -9.43 1.13
C ASP A 37 14.12 -10.43 -0.01
N HIS A 38 13.09 -11.08 -0.58
CA HIS A 38 13.21 -12.02 -1.71
C HIS A 38 12.64 -11.47 -3.02
N SER A 39 12.47 -10.17 -3.14
CA SER A 39 12.02 -9.53 -4.37
C SER A 39 12.69 -8.17 -4.58
N ARG A 40 12.58 -7.65 -5.80
CA ARG A 40 12.99 -6.28 -6.12
C ARG A 40 11.81 -5.31 -6.16
N TYR A 41 10.64 -5.73 -5.66
CA TYR A 41 9.40 -4.99 -5.80
C TYR A 41 9.50 -3.51 -5.40
N TYR A 42 10.05 -3.23 -4.21
CA TYR A 42 10.14 -1.86 -3.71
C TYR A 42 11.22 -1.05 -4.42
N GLN A 43 12.33 -1.66 -4.81
CA GLN A 43 13.38 -1.02 -5.60
C GLN A 43 12.88 -0.66 -7.00
N ASP A 44 12.18 -1.58 -7.66
CA ASP A 44 11.63 -1.37 -9.00
C ASP A 44 10.47 -0.37 -8.96
N LEU A 45 9.65 -0.38 -7.90
CA LEU A 45 8.62 0.62 -7.68
C LEU A 45 9.22 2.02 -7.44
N ALA A 46 10.25 2.12 -6.59
CA ALA A 46 10.96 3.37 -6.33
C ALA A 46 11.64 3.90 -7.60
N TRP A 47 12.16 3.03 -8.47
CA TRP A 47 12.70 3.43 -9.77
C TRP A 47 11.62 4.06 -10.68
N GLN A 48 10.39 3.51 -10.69
CA GLN A 48 9.27 4.11 -11.43
C GLN A 48 8.90 5.51 -10.90
N LEU A 49 8.90 5.67 -9.58
CA LEU A 49 8.61 6.94 -8.91
C LEU A 49 9.75 7.95 -9.10
N GLY A 50 11.00 7.48 -9.07
CA GLY A 50 12.20 8.28 -9.18
C GLY A 50 12.29 9.10 -10.47
N ALA A 51 11.63 8.66 -11.55
CA ALA A 51 11.53 9.41 -12.79
C ALA A 51 10.78 10.76 -12.66
N PHE A 52 10.06 10.96 -11.54
CA PHE A 52 9.30 12.18 -11.22
C PHE A 52 9.87 12.93 -10.01
N LEU A 53 11.00 12.48 -9.48
CA LEU A 53 11.68 13.09 -8.33
C LEU A 53 12.99 13.73 -8.75
N ARG A 54 13.44 14.71 -7.98
CA ARG A 54 14.74 15.35 -8.11
C ARG A 54 15.59 15.05 -6.87
N PRO A 55 16.92 15.03 -6.99
CA PRO A 55 17.81 14.74 -5.86
C PRO A 55 17.63 15.67 -4.65
N GLU A 56 17.15 16.89 -4.87
CA GLU A 56 16.90 17.91 -3.84
C GLU A 56 15.51 17.82 -3.20
N ASP A 57 14.59 16.99 -3.74
CA ASP A 57 13.21 16.93 -3.28
C ASP A 57 13.09 16.40 -1.84
N ARG A 58 12.19 17.00 -1.09
CA ARG A 58 11.67 16.51 0.20
C ARG A 58 10.39 15.75 -0.07
N VAL A 59 10.43 14.45 0.11
CA VAL A 59 9.34 13.53 -0.22
C VAL A 59 8.59 13.13 1.04
N CYS A 60 7.26 13.08 0.98
CA CYS A 60 6.44 12.42 1.99
C CYS A 60 5.88 11.10 1.45
N ASP A 61 6.13 9.99 2.16
CA ASP A 61 5.48 8.70 1.92
C ASP A 61 4.29 8.58 2.88
N ALA A 62 3.09 8.84 2.37
CA ALA A 62 1.85 8.90 3.13
C ALA A 62 1.21 7.50 3.26
N GLY A 63 1.09 7.00 4.49
CA GLY A 63 0.66 5.63 4.77
C GLY A 63 1.79 4.62 4.47
N CYS A 64 2.98 4.92 4.96
CA CYS A 64 4.22 4.19 4.63
C CYS A 64 4.25 2.73 5.08
N GLY A 65 3.35 2.31 5.97
CA GLY A 65 3.37 0.97 6.57
C GLY A 65 4.73 0.66 7.19
N LEU A 66 5.36 -0.44 6.79
CA LEU A 66 6.69 -0.85 7.25
C LEU A 66 7.85 -0.03 6.65
N GLY A 67 7.56 1.01 5.86
CA GLY A 67 8.54 1.93 5.28
C GLY A 67 9.48 1.30 4.24
N LEU A 68 9.09 0.17 3.65
CA LEU A 68 9.92 -0.51 2.64
C LEU A 68 10.08 0.35 1.38
N LEU A 69 9.00 1.01 0.94
CA LEU A 69 9.06 1.97 -0.16
C LEU A 69 9.82 3.23 0.26
N SER A 70 9.56 3.76 1.47
CA SER A 70 10.27 4.94 1.99
C SER A 70 11.79 4.78 1.91
N ARG A 71 12.31 3.62 2.33
CA ARG A 71 13.75 3.30 2.22
C ARG A 71 14.23 3.17 0.79
N ALA A 72 13.43 2.56 -0.09
CA ALA A 72 13.79 2.41 -1.49
C ALA A 72 13.81 3.75 -2.25
N LEU A 73 13.13 4.78 -1.75
CA LEU A 73 13.11 6.12 -2.33
C LEU A 73 14.35 6.98 -1.99
N LEU A 74 15.12 6.63 -0.95
CA LEU A 74 16.25 7.42 -0.47
C LEU A 74 17.31 7.77 -1.52
N PRO A 75 17.60 6.92 -2.53
CA PRO A 75 18.54 7.26 -3.61
C PRO A 75 18.02 8.34 -4.56
N TYR A 76 16.72 8.65 -4.57
CA TYR A 76 16.08 9.51 -5.57
C TYR A 76 15.76 10.93 -5.08
N CYS A 77 16.00 11.23 -3.78
CA CYS A 77 15.61 12.49 -3.17
C CYS A 77 16.54 12.91 -2.03
N ALA A 78 16.38 14.13 -1.54
CA ALA A 78 17.16 14.64 -0.41
C ALA A 78 16.71 14.05 0.92
N HIS A 79 15.39 13.89 1.11
CA HIS A 79 14.84 13.42 2.37
C HIS A 79 13.47 12.76 2.18
N VAL A 80 13.20 11.69 2.92
CA VAL A 80 11.88 11.04 2.99
C VAL A 80 11.29 11.20 4.40
N THR A 81 10.08 11.75 4.48
CA THR A 81 9.24 11.71 5.69
C THR A 81 8.21 10.60 5.51
N ALA A 82 8.39 9.51 6.22
CA ALA A 82 7.51 8.34 6.23
C ALA A 82 6.45 8.50 7.33
N VAL A 83 5.16 8.51 6.98
CA VAL A 83 4.06 8.73 7.93
C VAL A 83 3.10 7.55 7.89
N ASP A 84 2.81 6.95 9.06
CA ASP A 84 1.76 5.94 9.21
C ASP A 84 1.04 6.08 10.54
N ARG A 85 -0.26 5.78 10.58
CA ARG A 85 -1.07 5.82 11.81
C ARG A 85 -0.74 4.69 12.78
N SER A 86 -0.15 3.60 12.30
CA SER A 86 0.16 2.43 13.10
C SER A 86 1.49 2.58 13.84
N PRO A 87 1.50 2.67 15.19
CA PRO A 87 2.76 2.67 15.94
C PRO A 87 3.59 1.41 15.70
N ALA A 88 2.94 0.25 15.52
CA ALA A 88 3.64 -1.01 15.26
C ALA A 88 4.37 -0.99 13.89
N ALA A 89 3.75 -0.44 12.85
CA ALA A 89 4.38 -0.28 11.54
C ALA A 89 5.60 0.65 11.60
N VAL A 90 5.43 1.81 12.23
CA VAL A 90 6.53 2.79 12.39
C VAL A 90 7.65 2.26 13.27
N ALA A 91 7.32 1.51 14.35
CA ALA A 91 8.33 0.84 15.17
C ALA A 91 9.14 -0.18 14.36
N ALA A 92 8.46 -0.98 13.51
CA ALA A 92 9.11 -1.94 12.62
C ALA A 92 10.02 -1.25 11.58
N LEU A 93 9.60 -0.11 11.02
CA LEU A 93 10.43 0.72 10.14
C LEU A 93 11.71 1.18 10.86
N ARG A 94 11.58 1.73 12.07
CA ARG A 94 12.72 2.20 12.89
C ARG A 94 13.67 1.07 13.27
N ALA A 95 13.14 -0.12 13.57
CA ALA A 95 13.94 -1.29 13.93
C ALA A 95 14.87 -1.78 12.79
N ARG A 96 14.62 -1.39 11.54
CA ARG A 96 15.51 -1.69 10.40
C ARG A 96 16.72 -0.75 10.27
N GLY A 97 16.94 0.09 11.23
CA GLY A 97 18.08 1.01 11.31
C GLY A 97 17.72 2.45 10.95
N GLU A 98 18.51 3.36 11.45
CA GLU A 98 18.40 4.79 11.18
C GLU A 98 19.05 5.14 9.85
N ASP A 99 18.55 6.19 9.21
CA ASP A 99 19.13 6.81 8.03
C ASP A 99 18.93 8.33 8.16
N PRO A 100 19.97 9.16 7.97
CA PRO A 100 19.85 10.62 8.11
C PRO A 100 18.88 11.26 7.11
N LYS A 101 18.59 10.57 6.01
CA LYS A 101 17.63 11.00 5.01
C LYS A 101 16.21 10.51 5.27
N LEU A 102 15.92 9.80 6.40
CA LEU A 102 14.63 9.21 6.68
C LEU A 102 14.10 9.66 8.04
N SER A 103 12.96 10.33 8.03
CA SER A 103 12.17 10.61 9.24
C SER A 103 10.93 9.73 9.28
N ALA A 104 10.71 9.00 10.36
CA ALA A 104 9.54 8.14 10.55
C ALA A 104 8.61 8.75 11.61
N LEU A 105 7.36 9.05 11.24
CA LEU A 105 6.37 9.70 12.09
C LEU A 105 5.15 8.78 12.28
N THR A 106 4.73 8.64 13.53
CA THR A 106 3.45 7.99 13.86
C THR A 106 2.37 9.04 13.96
N GLY A 107 1.33 8.92 13.15
CA GLY A 107 0.18 9.83 13.19
C GLY A 107 -0.65 9.80 11.92
N ASP A 108 -1.74 10.54 11.95
CA ASP A 108 -2.58 10.73 10.79
C ASP A 108 -1.99 11.82 9.90
N ILE A 109 -1.69 11.50 8.65
CA ILE A 109 -1.13 12.48 7.70
C ILE A 109 -2.05 13.69 7.50
N ARG A 110 -3.36 13.55 7.72
CA ARG A 110 -4.31 14.66 7.65
C ARG A 110 -4.11 15.69 8.77
N GLU A 111 -3.59 15.24 9.92
CA GLU A 111 -3.40 16.04 11.14
C GLU A 111 -1.94 16.50 11.31
N LEU A 112 -1.05 16.07 10.44
CA LEU A 112 0.39 16.35 10.50
C LEU A 112 0.84 17.22 9.30
N PRO A 113 0.33 18.47 9.16
CA PRO A 113 0.79 19.34 8.09
C PRO A 113 2.28 19.66 8.29
N PRO A 114 3.10 19.63 7.23
CA PRO A 114 4.49 20.03 7.31
C PRO A 114 4.61 21.55 7.53
N ARG A 115 5.75 21.97 8.09
CA ARG A 115 6.08 23.42 8.19
C ARG A 115 6.20 24.09 6.83
N GLN A 116 6.67 23.34 5.84
CA GLN A 116 6.75 23.72 4.42
C GLN A 116 6.16 22.58 3.59
N PRO A 117 5.44 22.86 2.50
CA PRO A 117 4.92 21.82 1.62
C PRO A 117 6.03 20.87 1.17
N TYR A 118 5.69 19.58 1.02
CA TYR A 118 6.60 18.61 0.43
C TYR A 118 6.76 18.87 -1.07
N ASP A 119 7.96 18.68 -1.61
CA ASP A 119 8.21 18.82 -3.04
C ASP A 119 7.53 17.72 -3.83
N ALA A 120 7.42 16.51 -3.24
CA ALA A 120 6.58 15.43 -3.74
C ALA A 120 5.90 14.66 -2.60
N MET A 121 4.72 14.14 -2.87
CA MET A 121 4.03 13.21 -1.95
C MET A 121 3.73 11.90 -2.67
N VAL A 122 4.05 10.79 -2.02
CA VAL A 122 3.79 9.44 -2.51
C VAL A 122 2.61 8.84 -1.74
N PHE A 123 1.64 8.32 -2.48
CA PHE A 123 0.46 7.62 -1.97
C PHE A 123 0.42 6.22 -2.60
N CYS A 124 1.12 5.28 -2.00
CA CYS A 124 1.21 3.91 -2.53
C CYS A 124 0.12 3.02 -1.94
N LEU A 125 -0.88 2.68 -2.74
CA LEU A 125 -2.04 1.87 -2.34
C LEU A 125 -2.76 2.42 -1.09
N PHE A 126 -2.64 3.72 -0.87
CA PHE A 126 -3.15 4.47 0.28
C PHE A 126 -4.49 5.13 -0.05
N GLY A 127 -5.42 5.15 0.92
CA GLY A 127 -6.62 5.97 0.98
C GLY A 127 -7.57 5.90 -0.23
N GLY A 128 -8.65 6.65 -0.14
CA GLY A 128 -9.57 6.90 -1.24
C GLY A 128 -9.06 7.99 -2.19
N THR A 129 -9.72 8.16 -3.33
CA THR A 129 -9.34 9.19 -4.31
C THR A 129 -9.49 10.58 -3.71
N GLU A 130 -10.66 10.90 -3.15
CA GLU A 130 -10.95 12.18 -2.51
C GLU A 130 -9.96 12.52 -1.40
N GLU A 131 -9.73 11.56 -0.50
CA GLU A 131 -8.79 11.72 0.61
C GLU A 131 -7.37 12.01 0.11
N THR A 132 -6.91 11.27 -0.90
CA THR A 132 -5.58 11.44 -1.49
C THR A 132 -5.41 12.82 -2.11
N LEU A 133 -6.40 13.28 -2.90
CA LEU A 133 -6.36 14.59 -3.57
C LEU A 133 -6.40 15.73 -2.54
N ALA A 134 -7.25 15.62 -1.51
CA ALA A 134 -7.35 16.63 -0.46
C ALA A 134 -6.06 16.77 0.35
N ILE A 135 -5.41 15.65 0.70
CA ILE A 135 -4.12 15.69 1.40
C ILE A 135 -3.06 16.31 0.49
N ALA A 136 -2.99 15.90 -0.77
CA ALA A 136 -2.02 16.43 -1.73
C ALA A 136 -2.21 17.94 -1.98
N ALA A 137 -3.44 18.41 -2.16
CA ALA A 137 -3.74 19.83 -2.30
C ALA A 137 -3.21 20.67 -1.13
N ARG A 138 -3.34 20.16 0.10
CA ARG A 138 -2.96 20.87 1.32
C ARG A 138 -1.46 20.81 1.63
N GLN A 139 -0.78 19.70 1.31
CA GLN A 139 0.55 19.43 1.85
C GLN A 139 1.64 19.27 0.76
N CYS A 140 1.27 19.12 -0.51
CA CYS A 140 2.21 18.94 -1.61
C CYS A 140 2.43 20.26 -2.36
N GLY A 141 3.69 20.69 -2.50
CA GLY A 141 4.08 21.89 -3.28
C GLY A 141 4.31 21.58 -4.77
N GLY A 142 4.76 20.37 -5.08
CA GLY A 142 5.14 19.96 -6.43
C GLY A 142 4.23 18.89 -7.00
N THR A 143 4.63 17.61 -6.93
CA THR A 143 3.91 16.50 -7.59
C THR A 143 3.37 15.48 -6.60
N ALA A 144 2.08 15.17 -6.71
CA ALA A 144 1.48 14.01 -6.03
C ALA A 144 1.66 12.76 -6.89
N LEU A 145 2.37 11.75 -6.36
CA LEU A 145 2.67 10.47 -6.99
C LEU A 145 1.77 9.40 -6.40
N VAL A 146 0.74 9.01 -7.13
CA VAL A 146 -0.28 8.09 -6.63
C VAL A 146 -0.17 6.74 -7.33
N VAL A 147 0.17 5.71 -6.57
CA VAL A 147 0.20 4.33 -7.07
C VAL A 147 -1.10 3.63 -6.74
N ARG A 148 -1.79 3.17 -7.76
CA ARG A 148 -3.05 2.43 -7.65
C ARG A 148 -2.92 1.04 -8.26
N ARG A 149 -3.69 0.07 -7.73
CA ARG A 149 -3.82 -1.24 -8.36
C ARG A 149 -4.54 -1.11 -9.70
N ASP A 150 -4.09 -1.87 -10.69
CA ASP A 150 -4.74 -1.98 -12.00
C ASP A 150 -5.43 -3.34 -12.17
N PHE A 151 -6.01 -3.85 -11.08
CA PHE A 151 -6.74 -5.12 -11.02
C PHE A 151 -7.90 -5.02 -10.01
N ARG A 152 -8.94 -5.87 -10.21
CA ARG A 152 -10.16 -5.89 -9.38
C ARG A 152 -10.38 -7.17 -8.59
N ARG A 153 -9.60 -8.22 -8.82
CA ARG A 153 -9.71 -9.49 -8.09
C ARG A 153 -8.72 -9.52 -6.93
N HIS A 154 -9.16 -10.03 -5.78
CA HIS A 154 -8.25 -10.27 -4.66
C HIS A 154 -7.36 -11.48 -4.97
N GLN A 155 -6.04 -11.32 -4.89
CA GLN A 155 -5.08 -12.31 -5.37
C GLN A 155 -5.02 -13.58 -4.50
N PHE A 156 -5.35 -13.45 -3.21
CA PHE A 156 -5.29 -14.55 -2.24
C PHE A 156 -6.66 -15.11 -1.86
N SER A 157 -7.74 -14.65 -2.49
CA SER A 157 -9.11 -15.12 -2.24
C SER A 157 -9.76 -15.54 -3.55
N SER A 158 -10.48 -16.66 -3.54
CA SER A 158 -11.19 -17.15 -4.73
C SER A 158 -12.43 -16.29 -4.99
N GLY A 159 -12.48 -15.64 -6.14
CA GLY A 159 -13.69 -14.94 -6.60
C GLY A 159 -14.00 -13.60 -5.93
N VAL A 160 -13.28 -13.20 -4.88
CA VAL A 160 -13.51 -11.91 -4.21
C VAL A 160 -13.10 -10.76 -5.12
N ARG A 161 -14.08 -9.91 -5.46
CA ARG A 161 -13.84 -8.65 -6.16
C ARG A 161 -13.59 -7.54 -5.15
N MET A 162 -12.57 -6.73 -5.40
CA MET A 162 -12.28 -5.54 -4.63
C MET A 162 -12.95 -4.33 -5.31
N ALA A 163 -13.88 -3.68 -4.61
CA ALA A 163 -14.52 -2.46 -5.09
C ALA A 163 -13.59 -1.25 -4.91
N GLY A 164 -13.75 -0.25 -5.77
CA GLY A 164 -13.12 1.07 -5.67
C GLY A 164 -11.57 1.07 -5.67
N HIS A 165 -11.01 2.24 -5.58
CA HIS A 165 -9.55 2.48 -5.41
C HIS A 165 -8.64 1.87 -6.49
N THR A 166 -9.16 1.62 -7.70
CA THR A 166 -8.33 1.23 -8.86
C THR A 166 -7.79 2.45 -9.58
N ALA A 167 -6.80 2.24 -10.45
CA ALA A 167 -6.30 3.28 -11.35
C ALA A 167 -7.43 3.87 -12.19
N ALA A 168 -8.27 3.03 -12.79
CA ALA A 168 -9.40 3.47 -13.61
C ALA A 168 -10.45 4.27 -12.82
N ASP A 169 -10.64 3.98 -11.52
CA ASP A 169 -11.55 4.76 -10.67
C ASP A 169 -10.99 6.16 -10.43
N MET A 170 -9.68 6.27 -10.19
CA MET A 170 -9.00 7.54 -9.98
C MET A 170 -8.90 8.35 -11.27
N GLU A 171 -8.55 7.74 -12.40
CA GLU A 171 -8.50 8.42 -13.71
C GLU A 171 -9.85 9.03 -14.08
N ARG A 172 -10.96 8.31 -13.89
CA ARG A 172 -12.29 8.86 -14.11
C ARG A 172 -12.56 10.10 -13.26
N GLU A 173 -12.15 10.09 -11.99
CA GLU A 173 -12.35 11.22 -11.11
C GLU A 173 -11.50 12.43 -11.52
N LEU A 174 -10.23 12.20 -11.86
CA LEU A 174 -9.35 13.26 -12.38
C LEU A 174 -9.91 13.88 -13.67
N GLN A 175 -10.40 13.05 -14.60
CA GLN A 175 -11.02 13.51 -15.84
C GLN A 175 -12.32 14.29 -15.58
N ARG A 176 -13.17 13.81 -14.66
CA ARG A 176 -14.40 14.52 -14.26
C ARG A 176 -14.13 15.93 -13.71
N ARG A 177 -13.00 16.11 -13.01
CA ARG A 177 -12.56 17.39 -12.45
C ARG A 177 -11.76 18.24 -13.44
N GLY A 178 -11.47 17.75 -14.65
CA GLY A 178 -10.63 18.46 -15.62
C GLY A 178 -9.16 18.53 -15.22
N LEU A 179 -8.70 17.65 -14.32
CA LEU A 179 -7.32 17.63 -13.82
C LEU A 179 -6.41 16.89 -14.78
N THR A 180 -5.23 17.43 -15.03
CA THR A 180 -4.19 16.81 -15.86
C THR A 180 -3.30 15.89 -15.02
N TYR A 181 -2.82 14.81 -15.63
CA TYR A 181 -1.93 13.87 -14.99
C TYR A 181 -1.11 13.09 -16.03
N THR A 182 0.01 12.53 -15.58
CA THR A 182 0.75 11.53 -16.36
C THR A 182 0.48 10.15 -15.75
N ALA A 183 0.08 9.19 -16.59
CA ALA A 183 -0.16 7.81 -16.16
C ALA A 183 0.92 6.88 -16.71
N ARG A 184 1.46 6.00 -15.87
CA ARG A 184 2.39 4.94 -16.26
C ARG A 184 1.93 3.61 -15.67
N ARG A 185 1.67 2.64 -16.54
CA ARG A 185 1.28 1.28 -16.15
C ARG A 185 2.44 0.32 -16.24
N PHE A 186 2.56 -0.55 -15.25
CA PHE A 186 3.61 -1.57 -15.17
C PHE A 186 3.13 -2.73 -14.30
N THR A 187 3.82 -3.88 -14.42
CA THR A 187 3.58 -5.03 -13.55
C THR A 187 4.87 -5.34 -12.80
N LEU A 188 4.77 -5.47 -11.48
CA LEU A 188 5.88 -5.86 -10.61
C LEU A 188 5.56 -7.17 -9.92
N GLU A 189 6.57 -8.03 -9.79
CA GLU A 189 6.43 -9.27 -9.06
C GLU A 189 6.59 -9.00 -7.55
N PHE A 190 5.57 -9.41 -6.77
CA PHE A 190 5.61 -9.38 -5.32
C PHE A 190 4.97 -10.65 -4.76
N GLY A 191 5.59 -11.76 -5.06
CA GLY A 191 5.19 -13.07 -4.58
C GLY A 191 5.61 -13.34 -3.15
N GLN A 192 5.24 -14.50 -2.65
CA GLN A 192 5.46 -14.89 -1.27
C GLN A 192 6.29 -16.18 -1.19
N PRO A 193 7.50 -16.12 -0.63
CA PRO A 193 8.26 -17.32 -0.28
C PRO A 193 7.67 -17.99 0.97
N PHE A 194 7.76 -19.34 1.02
CA PHE A 194 7.28 -20.15 2.14
C PHE A 194 8.27 -21.22 2.54
N LEU A 195 8.32 -21.48 3.86
CA LEU A 195 9.10 -22.56 4.46
C LEU A 195 8.50 -23.95 4.13
N SER A 196 7.18 -24.05 3.97
CA SER A 196 6.45 -25.29 3.75
C SER A 196 5.03 -25.04 3.25
N LEU A 197 4.32 -26.11 2.87
CA LEU A 197 2.88 -26.04 2.58
C LEU A 197 2.04 -25.59 3.77
N ASP A 198 2.43 -25.93 4.99
CA ASP A 198 1.71 -25.50 6.19
C ASP A 198 1.92 -24.01 6.49
N ASP A 199 3.13 -23.47 6.23
CA ASP A 199 3.40 -22.04 6.28
C ASP A 199 2.57 -21.29 5.22
N ALA A 200 2.47 -21.80 3.99
CA ALA A 200 1.60 -21.23 2.98
C ALA A 200 0.12 -21.23 3.41
N ARG A 201 -0.38 -22.32 4.03
CA ARG A 201 -1.74 -22.37 4.56
C ARG A 201 -1.98 -21.36 5.69
N ALA A 202 -0.98 -21.15 6.56
CA ALA A 202 -1.05 -20.11 7.60
C ALA A 202 -1.15 -18.71 6.99
N PHE A 203 -0.38 -18.42 5.95
CA PHE A 203 -0.47 -17.18 5.19
C PHE A 203 -1.89 -16.97 4.62
N PHE A 204 -2.48 -17.97 3.97
CA PHE A 204 -3.83 -17.82 3.41
C PHE A 204 -4.90 -17.56 4.48
N ARG A 205 -4.77 -18.12 5.71
CA ARG A 205 -5.68 -17.79 6.83
C ARG A 205 -5.64 -16.30 7.20
N LEU A 206 -4.48 -15.66 7.09
CA LEU A 206 -4.30 -14.25 7.42
C LEU A 206 -4.74 -13.33 6.27
N TYR A 207 -4.49 -13.71 5.03
CA TYR A 207 -4.64 -12.84 3.87
C TYR A 207 -5.90 -13.08 3.05
N SER A 208 -6.56 -14.23 3.19
CA SER A 208 -7.83 -14.50 2.51
C SER A 208 -8.95 -13.62 3.07
N ARG A 209 -9.69 -12.97 2.20
CA ARG A 209 -10.83 -12.13 2.56
C ARG A 209 -12.15 -12.87 2.68
N ASP A 210 -12.22 -14.06 2.11
CA ASP A 210 -13.38 -14.96 2.16
C ASP A 210 -13.23 -16.05 3.22
N GLY A 211 -12.13 -16.03 3.99
CA GLY A 211 -11.81 -17.07 4.98
C GLY A 211 -11.41 -18.41 4.37
N ALA A 212 -11.40 -18.51 3.03
CA ALA A 212 -11.04 -19.74 2.35
C ALA A 212 -9.55 -20.03 2.47
N VAL A 213 -9.20 -21.22 2.95
CA VAL A 213 -7.83 -21.72 2.97
C VAL A 213 -7.72 -22.83 1.92
N PRO A 214 -6.89 -22.65 0.89
CA PRO A 214 -6.73 -23.66 -0.15
C PRO A 214 -6.31 -25.02 0.43
N SER A 215 -6.77 -26.10 -0.19
CA SER A 215 -6.32 -27.46 0.14
C SER A 215 -4.83 -27.62 -0.16
N ARG A 216 -4.17 -28.62 0.44
CA ARG A 216 -2.76 -28.94 0.15
C ARG A 216 -2.54 -29.21 -1.34
N GLN A 217 -3.49 -29.92 -1.99
CA GLN A 217 -3.40 -30.22 -3.42
C GLN A 217 -3.51 -28.96 -4.29
N GLU A 218 -4.38 -28.04 -3.91
CA GLU A 218 -4.56 -26.77 -4.59
C GLU A 218 -3.34 -25.85 -4.43
N LEU A 219 -2.75 -25.79 -3.24
CA LEU A 219 -1.51 -25.07 -2.99
C LEU A 219 -0.34 -25.67 -3.78
N ALA A 220 -0.22 -27.00 -3.82
CA ALA A 220 0.82 -27.67 -4.58
C ALA A 220 0.77 -27.36 -6.10
N ARG A 221 -0.41 -27.01 -6.64
CA ARG A 221 -0.56 -26.56 -8.03
C ARG A 221 -0.24 -25.08 -8.23
N ARG A 222 -0.32 -24.26 -7.19
CA ARG A 222 -0.10 -22.81 -7.25
C ARG A 222 1.30 -22.40 -6.86
N LEU A 223 1.98 -23.24 -6.10
CA LEU A 223 3.33 -22.98 -5.62
C LEU A 223 4.36 -23.53 -6.61
N GLU A 224 5.42 -22.77 -6.77
CA GLU A 224 6.59 -23.13 -7.56
C GLU A 224 7.75 -23.46 -6.61
N LEU A 225 8.74 -24.19 -7.11
CA LEU A 225 10.01 -24.34 -6.42
C LEU A 225 10.78 -23.03 -6.50
N SER A 226 11.27 -22.57 -5.37
CA SER A 226 12.08 -21.35 -5.33
C SER A 226 13.58 -21.64 -5.50
N ALA A 227 14.35 -20.59 -5.78
CA ALA A 227 15.80 -20.65 -5.80
C ALA A 227 16.43 -20.47 -4.39
N TRP A 228 15.62 -20.18 -3.36
CA TRP A 228 16.12 -19.91 -2.00
C TRP A 228 16.06 -21.15 -1.13
N ALA A 229 17.21 -21.59 -0.62
CA ALA A 229 17.30 -22.82 0.18
C ALA A 229 16.42 -22.78 1.44
N ASP A 230 16.34 -21.61 2.10
CA ASP A 230 15.56 -21.44 3.33
C ASP A 230 14.05 -21.34 3.07
N TYR A 231 13.63 -21.04 1.84
CA TYR A 231 12.23 -20.91 1.43
C TYR A 231 11.98 -21.71 0.15
N PRO A 232 11.84 -23.02 0.23
CA PRO A 232 11.81 -23.89 -0.96
C PRO A 232 10.57 -23.72 -1.84
N LEU A 233 9.54 -23.04 -1.35
CA LEU A 233 8.28 -22.84 -2.07
C LEU A 233 8.03 -21.35 -2.30
N TYR A 234 7.48 -21.02 -3.47
CA TYR A 234 7.16 -19.65 -3.86
C TYR A 234 5.77 -19.56 -4.46
N LEU A 235 5.01 -18.56 -4.07
CA LEU A 235 3.73 -18.19 -4.68
C LEU A 235 3.93 -16.96 -5.55
N PRO A 236 3.95 -17.08 -6.87
CA PRO A 236 4.02 -15.92 -7.77
C PRO A 236 2.83 -14.98 -7.57
N ASN A 237 3.08 -13.69 -7.62
CA ASN A 237 2.06 -12.67 -7.44
C ASN A 237 2.37 -11.40 -8.25
N PRO A 238 2.28 -11.45 -9.58
CA PRO A 238 2.45 -10.28 -10.42
C PRO A 238 1.36 -9.26 -10.10
N LYS A 239 1.76 -8.02 -9.80
CA LYS A 239 0.89 -6.90 -9.45
C LYS A 239 0.86 -5.87 -10.57
N PRO A 240 -0.19 -5.84 -11.39
CA PRO A 240 -0.44 -4.72 -12.29
C PRO A 240 -0.73 -3.45 -11.48
N LEU A 241 0.05 -2.41 -11.71
CA LEU A 241 -0.02 -1.12 -11.02
C LEU A 241 -0.08 0.01 -12.05
N CYS A 242 -0.64 1.13 -11.61
CA CYS A 242 -0.57 2.39 -12.34
C CYS A 242 -0.07 3.47 -11.41
N LEU A 243 0.99 4.17 -11.81
CA LEU A 243 1.45 5.41 -11.22
C LEU A 243 0.75 6.58 -11.94
N LEU A 244 0.16 7.46 -11.16
CA LEU A 244 -0.45 8.71 -11.59
C LEU A 244 0.36 9.85 -10.98
N ALA A 245 1.03 10.64 -11.81
CA ALA A 245 1.76 11.84 -11.40
C ALA A 245 0.87 13.06 -11.65
N ILE A 246 0.49 13.77 -10.60
CA ILE A 246 -0.50 14.85 -10.62
C ILE A 246 0.19 16.13 -10.11
N PRO A 247 0.28 17.21 -10.90
CA PRO A 247 0.78 18.50 -10.42
C PRO A 247 -0.12 19.04 -9.29
N ALA A 248 0.44 19.25 -8.09
CA ALA A 248 -0.35 19.65 -6.92
C ALA A 248 -0.90 21.09 -7.01
N ALA A 249 -0.35 21.94 -7.87
CA ALA A 249 -0.86 23.30 -8.08
C ALA A 249 -2.31 23.30 -8.51
N GLN A 250 -2.66 22.49 -9.51
CA GLN A 250 -4.04 22.39 -10.01
C GLN A 250 -5.04 21.83 -8.97
N LEU A 251 -4.58 20.99 -8.04
CA LEU A 251 -5.41 20.50 -6.94
C LEU A 251 -5.79 21.62 -5.98
N ARG A 252 -4.88 22.57 -5.74
CA ARG A 252 -5.16 23.75 -4.90
C ARG A 252 -6.11 24.72 -5.57
N GLU A 253 -5.92 24.96 -6.86
CA GLU A 253 -6.81 25.83 -7.66
C GLU A 253 -8.22 25.26 -7.69
N GLU A 254 -8.39 23.95 -7.89
CA GLU A 254 -9.72 23.31 -7.94
C GLU A 254 -10.42 23.29 -6.58
N MET A 255 -9.65 23.14 -5.47
CA MET A 255 -10.25 23.02 -4.13
C MET A 255 -10.44 24.35 -3.39
N TYR A 256 -9.67 25.39 -3.72
CA TYR A 256 -9.61 26.64 -2.94
C TYR A 256 -9.70 27.91 -3.81
N GLY A 257 -9.70 27.77 -5.13
CA GLY A 257 -9.90 28.87 -6.09
C GLY A 257 -11.36 29.04 -6.42
#